data_c08f975f976e5cb3a047b87a83094072
#
_entry.id   c08f975f976e5cb3a047b87a83094072
#
_cell.length_a   1.000
_cell.length_b   1.000
_cell.length_c   1.000
_cell.angle_alpha   90.00
_cell.angle_beta   90.00
_cell.angle_gamma   90.00
#
_symmetry.space_group_name_H-M   'P 1'
#
loop_
_entity.id
_entity.type
_entity.pdbx_description
1 polymer ?
#
loop_
_entity_poly.entity_id
_entity_poly.type
_entity_poly.pdbx_seq_one_letter_code
_entity_poly.pdbx_strand_id
1 'polypeptide(L)'
;EPFALAWPVDAIVAENGAVALWRGADGSLQRDYLQDAPTRTANFTRLQAAAQRVLAELPQTRLATDSPGRETDIAIDHSEFAHLAEADIARVVQLMRADGLNATVSSIHINGWIGDHDKLAGARWIVRSRLGRKLDDEIDRWVYIGDSTNDATMFGHFPHSVGVANIERFWQALAHHPRYVAQGERGTGFTEVADAVLSARAAAR
;
A
#
# COMPACT_ATOMS: atom_id res chain seq x y z
N GLU A 1 -4.34 13.01 -0.88
CA GLU A 1 -4.54 14.15 0.03
C GLU A 1 -6.02 14.36 0.41
N PRO A 2 -7.00 14.44 -0.53
CA PRO A 2 -8.40 14.68 -0.18
C PRO A 2 -8.96 13.71 0.85
N PHE A 3 -8.61 12.43 0.75
CA PHE A 3 -9.11 11.37 1.64
C PHE A 3 -8.63 11.55 3.09
N ALA A 4 -7.41 12.04 3.31
CA ALA A 4 -6.90 12.30 4.66
C ALA A 4 -7.67 13.42 5.38
N LEU A 5 -8.29 14.32 4.62
CA LEU A 5 -9.14 15.38 5.15
C LEU A 5 -10.62 14.97 5.25
N ALA A 6 -11.09 14.14 4.33
CA ALA A 6 -12.50 13.80 4.20
C ALA A 6 -12.91 12.57 5.02
N TRP A 7 -12.04 11.56 5.12
CA TRP A 7 -12.36 10.30 5.77
C TRP A 7 -12.15 10.37 7.29
N PRO A 8 -12.93 9.62 8.06
CA PRO A 8 -12.81 9.53 9.53
C PRO A 8 -11.67 8.56 9.91
N VAL A 9 -10.45 8.88 9.46
CA VAL A 9 -9.24 8.08 9.72
C VAL A 9 -8.24 8.88 10.55
N ASP A 10 -7.46 8.20 11.38
CA ASP A 10 -6.40 8.82 12.17
C ASP A 10 -5.21 9.23 11.30
N ALA A 11 -4.89 8.43 10.28
CA ALA A 11 -3.88 8.72 9.27
C ALA A 11 -4.06 7.84 8.03
N ILE A 12 -3.46 8.28 6.92
CA ILE A 12 -3.25 7.49 5.71
C ILE A 12 -1.75 7.32 5.52
N VAL A 13 -1.31 6.08 5.36
CA VAL A 13 0.06 5.76 4.98
C VAL A 13 0.05 5.33 3.52
N ALA A 14 0.83 6.01 2.71
CA ALA A 14 0.89 5.86 1.26
C ALA A 14 2.31 5.47 0.79
N GLU A 15 2.46 5.25 -0.51
CA GLU A 15 3.73 5.00 -1.18
C GLU A 15 4.54 3.91 -0.47
N ASN A 16 3.91 2.73 -0.33
CA ASN A 16 4.48 1.53 0.27
C ASN A 16 5.00 1.72 1.71
N GLY A 17 4.44 2.68 2.45
CA GLY A 17 4.78 2.90 3.85
C GLY A 17 5.68 4.10 4.12
N ALA A 18 6.04 4.87 3.09
CA ALA A 18 7.02 5.95 3.20
C ALA A 18 6.45 7.33 3.53
N VAL A 19 5.18 7.57 3.21
CA VAL A 19 4.51 8.88 3.39
C VAL A 19 3.30 8.71 4.29
N ALA A 20 3.17 9.55 5.30
CA ALA A 20 2.00 9.61 6.16
C ALA A 20 1.27 10.96 6.00
N LEU A 21 -0.05 10.89 5.93
CA LEU A 21 -0.95 12.04 5.79
C LEU A 21 -2.02 11.96 6.87
N TRP A 22 -2.29 13.05 7.56
CA TRP A 22 -3.36 13.13 8.55
C TRP A 22 -3.91 14.55 8.68
N ARG A 23 -5.06 14.67 9.32
CA ARG A 23 -5.65 15.98 9.67
C ARG A 23 -5.05 16.48 10.97
N GLY A 24 -4.45 17.67 10.96
CA GLY A 24 -3.98 18.38 12.15
C GLY A 24 -5.13 18.82 13.05
N ALA A 25 -4.80 19.24 14.27
CA ALA A 25 -5.79 19.75 15.21
C ALA A 25 -6.47 21.05 14.73
N ASP A 26 -5.81 21.80 13.89
CA ASP A 26 -6.32 23.01 13.22
C ASP A 26 -7.12 22.71 11.93
N GLY A 27 -7.30 21.43 11.60
CA GLY A 27 -7.99 20.96 10.39
C GLY A 27 -7.11 20.95 9.14
N SER A 28 -5.86 21.40 9.20
CA SER A 28 -4.94 21.41 8.06
C SER A 28 -4.43 20.00 7.75
N LEU A 29 -4.05 19.78 6.48
CA LEU A 29 -3.36 18.56 6.08
C LEU A 29 -1.94 18.59 6.60
N GLN A 30 -1.59 17.56 7.36
CA GLN A 30 -0.23 17.31 7.81
C GLN A 30 0.39 16.18 6.99
N ARG A 31 1.71 16.25 6.79
CA ARG A 31 2.47 15.25 6.07
C ARG A 31 3.80 14.99 6.78
N ASP A 32 4.19 13.73 6.83
CA ASP A 32 5.49 13.29 7.33
C ASP A 32 6.05 12.15 6.46
N TYR A 33 7.33 11.90 6.58
CA TYR A 33 8.05 10.94 5.75
C TYR A 33 8.91 10.04 6.61
N LEU A 34 8.97 8.77 6.23
CA LEU A 34 9.84 7.80 6.90
C LEU A 34 11.33 8.08 6.62
N GLN A 35 11.65 8.52 5.41
CA GLN A 35 13.01 8.91 5.02
C GLN A 35 13.24 10.41 5.17
N ASP A 36 14.47 10.82 5.48
CA ASP A 36 14.86 12.22 5.51
C ASP A 36 14.85 12.89 4.11
N ALA A 37 14.86 14.21 4.08
CA ALA A 37 14.75 14.97 2.83
C ALA A 37 15.93 14.74 1.87
N PRO A 38 17.22 14.69 2.30
CA PRO A 38 18.33 14.38 1.39
C PRO A 38 18.19 13.01 0.74
N THR A 39 17.82 11.98 1.52
CA THR A 39 17.60 10.61 1.04
C THR A 39 16.47 10.56 0.02
N ARG A 40 15.33 11.22 0.30
CA ARG A 40 14.20 11.29 -0.65
C ARG A 40 14.58 11.95 -1.96
N THR A 41 15.30 13.07 -1.91
CA THR A 41 15.76 13.79 -3.12
C THR A 41 16.66 12.90 -3.99
N ALA A 42 17.62 12.22 -3.37
CA ALA A 42 18.51 11.31 -4.09
C ALA A 42 17.73 10.12 -4.68
N ASN A 43 16.83 9.52 -3.91
CA ASN A 43 16.00 8.41 -4.36
C ASN A 43 15.04 8.83 -5.48
N PHE A 44 14.41 10.01 -5.39
CA PHE A 44 13.50 10.51 -6.41
C PHE A 44 14.16 10.58 -7.80
N THR A 45 15.38 11.08 -7.88
CA THR A 45 16.13 11.11 -9.15
C THR A 45 16.32 9.71 -9.74
N ARG A 46 16.65 8.72 -8.91
CA ARG A 46 16.83 7.33 -9.34
C ARG A 46 15.48 6.69 -9.75
N LEU A 47 14.42 6.98 -9.01
CA LEU A 47 13.06 6.50 -9.31
C LEU A 47 12.60 7.03 -10.67
N GLN A 48 12.80 8.32 -10.95
CA GLN A 48 12.44 8.91 -12.24
C GLN A 48 13.25 8.29 -13.39
N ALA A 49 14.54 8.03 -13.20
CA ALA A 49 15.38 7.36 -14.20
C ALA A 49 14.87 5.92 -14.49
N ALA A 50 14.52 5.16 -13.44
CA ALA A 50 13.96 3.82 -13.58
C ALA A 50 12.60 3.85 -14.31
N ALA A 51 11.73 4.81 -13.99
CA ALA A 51 10.46 5.00 -14.68
C ALA A 51 10.64 5.29 -16.17
N GLN A 52 11.55 6.21 -16.53
CA GLN A 52 11.87 6.52 -17.92
C GLN A 52 12.43 5.31 -18.67
N ARG A 53 13.27 4.51 -18.01
CA ARG A 53 13.78 3.27 -18.60
C ARG A 53 12.67 2.28 -18.90
N VAL A 54 11.73 2.05 -17.96
CA VAL A 54 10.58 1.18 -18.19
C VAL A 54 9.77 1.63 -19.39
N LEU A 55 9.44 2.93 -19.48
CA LEU A 55 8.67 3.49 -20.58
C LEU A 55 9.39 3.38 -21.93
N ALA A 56 10.73 3.48 -21.94
CA ALA A 56 11.54 3.35 -23.16
C ALA A 56 11.63 1.89 -23.63
N GLU A 57 11.82 0.93 -22.70
CA GLU A 57 11.94 -0.50 -23.05
C GLU A 57 10.59 -1.16 -23.36
N LEU A 58 9.51 -0.65 -22.76
CA LEU A 58 8.15 -1.15 -22.92
C LEU A 58 7.18 -0.02 -23.30
N PRO A 59 7.16 0.42 -24.57
CA PRO A 59 6.37 1.59 -24.99
C PRO A 59 4.84 1.47 -24.78
N GLN A 60 4.33 0.26 -24.57
CA GLN A 60 2.92 0.01 -24.23
C GLN A 60 2.60 0.32 -22.76
N THR A 61 3.60 0.56 -21.92
CA THR A 61 3.40 0.92 -20.50
C THR A 61 3.15 2.42 -20.34
N ARG A 62 2.55 2.79 -19.22
CA ARG A 62 2.39 4.17 -18.81
C ARG A 62 2.48 4.31 -17.29
N LEU A 63 2.82 5.48 -16.83
CA LEU A 63 2.75 5.82 -15.41
C LEU A 63 1.29 5.81 -14.94
N ALA A 64 1.08 5.48 -13.67
CA ALA A 64 -0.20 5.67 -13.01
C ALA A 64 -0.63 7.14 -13.04
N THR A 65 -1.93 7.40 -13.06
CA THR A 65 -2.49 8.76 -13.19
C THR A 65 -2.16 9.66 -12.00
N ASP A 66 -1.87 9.08 -10.84
CA ASP A 66 -1.47 9.78 -9.62
C ASP A 66 0.05 10.02 -9.52
N SER A 67 0.83 9.61 -10.51
CA SER A 67 2.30 9.77 -10.53
C SER A 67 2.80 11.20 -10.26
N PRO A 68 2.09 12.28 -10.71
CA PRO A 68 2.54 13.64 -10.38
C PRO A 68 2.53 13.97 -8.87
N GLY A 69 1.80 13.23 -8.07
CA GLY A 69 1.72 13.41 -6.61
C GLY A 69 2.63 12.47 -5.80
N ARG A 70 3.34 11.55 -6.45
CA ARG A 70 4.22 10.58 -5.80
C ARG A 70 5.60 11.17 -5.57
N GLU A 71 6.17 10.93 -4.39
CA GLU A 71 7.43 11.51 -3.94
C GLU A 71 8.49 10.45 -3.58
N THR A 72 8.07 9.25 -3.20
CA THR A 72 8.96 8.21 -2.65
C THR A 72 8.86 6.88 -3.37
N ASP A 73 7.95 6.76 -4.32
CA ASP A 73 7.81 5.61 -5.20
C ASP A 73 7.45 6.01 -6.63
N ILE A 74 7.43 5.02 -7.52
CA ILE A 74 6.87 5.12 -8.87
C ILE A 74 5.82 4.04 -9.05
N ALA A 75 4.82 4.30 -9.90
CA ALA A 75 3.80 3.33 -10.24
C ALA A 75 3.58 3.26 -11.75
N ILE A 76 3.59 2.03 -12.28
CA ILE A 76 3.22 1.72 -13.66
C ILE A 76 1.81 1.14 -13.63
N ASP A 77 0.90 1.72 -14.41
CA ASP A 77 -0.46 1.22 -14.58
C ASP A 77 -0.45 -0.10 -15.36
N HIS A 78 -1.07 -1.14 -14.81
CA HIS A 78 -1.22 -2.41 -15.52
C HIS A 78 -2.68 -2.85 -15.67
N SER A 79 -3.62 -2.34 -14.87
CA SER A 79 -5.02 -2.78 -14.88
C SER A 79 -6.04 -1.70 -14.50
N GLU A 80 -5.63 -0.45 -14.27
CA GLU A 80 -6.56 0.65 -14.01
C GLU A 80 -7.13 1.19 -15.33
N PHE A 81 -6.27 1.64 -16.22
CA PHE A 81 -6.60 2.17 -17.55
C PHE A 81 -5.79 1.49 -18.67
N ALA A 82 -4.66 0.87 -18.34
CA ALA A 82 -3.92 -0.03 -19.20
C ALA A 82 -4.33 -1.49 -18.91
N HIS A 83 -4.08 -2.37 -19.88
CA HIS A 83 -4.22 -3.82 -19.69
C HIS A 83 -2.96 -4.49 -20.19
N LEU A 84 -1.97 -4.62 -19.31
CA LEU A 84 -0.70 -5.26 -19.63
C LEU A 84 -0.82 -6.78 -19.56
N ALA A 85 -0.13 -7.46 -20.46
CA ALA A 85 0.03 -8.91 -20.38
C ALA A 85 0.92 -9.27 -19.17
N GLU A 86 0.75 -10.46 -18.61
CA GLU A 86 1.55 -10.95 -17.47
C GLU A 86 3.06 -10.90 -17.75
N ALA A 87 3.48 -11.20 -18.99
CA ALA A 87 4.88 -11.11 -19.40
C ALA A 87 5.43 -9.68 -19.30
N ASP A 88 4.62 -8.67 -19.67
CA ASP A 88 5.00 -7.26 -19.56
C ASP A 88 5.08 -6.83 -18.10
N ILE A 89 4.11 -7.25 -17.27
CA ILE A 89 4.12 -7.00 -15.81
C ILE A 89 5.41 -7.57 -15.20
N ALA A 90 5.73 -8.84 -15.52
CA ALA A 90 6.95 -9.48 -15.03
C ALA A 90 8.21 -8.74 -15.50
N ARG A 91 8.22 -8.27 -16.76
CA ARG A 91 9.34 -7.49 -17.30
C ARG A 91 9.52 -6.14 -16.61
N VAL A 92 8.43 -5.41 -16.33
CA VAL A 92 8.48 -4.17 -15.54
C VAL A 92 9.11 -4.42 -14.17
N VAL A 93 8.64 -5.44 -13.45
CA VAL A 93 9.20 -5.83 -12.14
C VAL A 93 10.70 -6.14 -12.25
N GLN A 94 11.12 -6.87 -13.28
CA GLN A 94 12.52 -7.20 -13.51
C GLN A 94 13.37 -5.95 -13.75
N LEU A 95 12.89 -5.00 -14.56
CA LEU A 95 13.59 -3.74 -14.85
C LEU A 95 13.76 -2.90 -13.58
N MET A 96 12.68 -2.71 -12.80
CA MET A 96 12.74 -1.99 -11.54
C MET A 96 13.77 -2.61 -10.57
N ARG A 97 13.75 -3.94 -10.43
CA ARG A 97 14.70 -4.65 -9.56
C ARG A 97 16.14 -4.57 -10.05
N ALA A 98 16.37 -4.58 -11.37
CA ALA A 98 17.69 -4.40 -11.96
C ALA A 98 18.27 -3.01 -11.67
N ASP A 99 17.42 -1.98 -11.52
CA ASP A 99 17.80 -0.63 -11.12
C ASP A 99 17.91 -0.44 -9.59
N GLY A 100 17.77 -1.55 -8.83
CA GLY A 100 17.92 -1.57 -7.37
C GLY A 100 16.68 -1.08 -6.61
N LEU A 101 15.51 -1.11 -7.23
CA LEU A 101 14.25 -0.83 -6.58
C LEU A 101 13.66 -2.11 -5.97
N ASN A 102 12.95 -1.96 -4.85
CA ASN A 102 11.90 -2.91 -4.49
C ASN A 102 10.78 -2.79 -5.51
N ALA A 103 10.15 -3.90 -5.88
CA ALA A 103 9.04 -3.88 -6.81
C ALA A 103 7.96 -4.90 -6.42
N THR A 104 6.71 -4.43 -6.36
CA THR A 104 5.53 -5.25 -6.06
C THR A 104 4.40 -4.95 -7.04
N VAL A 105 3.55 -5.95 -7.24
CA VAL A 105 2.33 -5.82 -8.05
C VAL A 105 1.13 -5.69 -7.11
N SER A 106 0.37 -4.61 -7.24
CA SER A 106 -0.91 -4.42 -6.57
C SER A 106 -2.06 -4.85 -7.49
N SER A 107 -3.29 -4.59 -7.10
CA SER A 107 -4.48 -4.90 -7.93
C SER A 107 -4.52 -4.15 -9.26
N ILE A 108 -3.86 -2.99 -9.36
CA ILE A 108 -3.91 -2.12 -10.55
C ILE A 108 -2.55 -1.56 -10.98
N HIS A 109 -1.57 -1.50 -10.08
CA HIS A 109 -0.27 -0.88 -10.35
C HIS A 109 0.90 -1.82 -10.04
N ILE A 110 2.01 -1.62 -10.76
CA ILE A 110 3.32 -2.14 -10.41
C ILE A 110 4.06 -1.00 -9.71
N ASN A 111 4.33 -1.15 -8.41
CA ASN A 111 4.97 -0.12 -7.60
C ASN A 111 6.44 -0.41 -7.43
N GLY A 112 7.28 0.63 -7.55
CA GLY A 112 8.72 0.56 -7.34
C GLY A 112 9.21 1.62 -6.37
N TRP A 113 10.01 1.26 -5.34
CA TRP A 113 10.56 2.21 -4.36
C TRP A 113 11.98 1.83 -3.93
N ILE A 114 12.66 2.75 -3.27
CA ILE A 114 14.02 2.58 -2.76
C ILE A 114 14.05 2.74 -1.25
N GLY A 115 14.54 1.73 -0.53
CA GLY A 115 14.68 1.69 0.92
C GLY A 115 14.11 0.40 1.51
N ASP A 116 14.33 0.18 2.81
CA ASP A 116 13.97 -1.04 3.52
C ASP A 116 12.54 -1.00 4.10
N HIS A 117 11.77 0.02 3.74
CA HIS A 117 10.39 0.16 4.19
C HIS A 117 9.43 -0.66 3.34
N ASP A 118 8.32 -1.01 3.96
CA ASP A 118 7.16 -1.66 3.37
C ASP A 118 5.88 -1.21 4.10
N LYS A 119 4.74 -1.77 3.74
CA LYS A 119 3.46 -1.48 4.42
C LYS A 119 3.51 -1.73 5.93
N LEU A 120 4.22 -2.77 6.38
CA LEU A 120 4.31 -3.12 7.80
C LEU A 120 5.19 -2.13 8.56
N ALA A 121 6.34 -1.77 8.00
CA ALA A 121 7.19 -0.72 8.56
C ALA A 121 6.45 0.61 8.67
N GLY A 122 5.69 0.99 7.64
CA GLY A 122 4.82 2.16 7.64
C GLY A 122 3.74 2.10 8.71
N ALA A 123 3.07 0.95 8.88
CA ALA A 123 2.06 0.75 9.93
C ALA A 123 2.67 0.89 11.33
N ARG A 124 3.83 0.27 11.59
CA ARG A 124 4.56 0.42 12.86
C ARG A 124 4.95 1.86 13.14
N TRP A 125 5.47 2.53 12.13
CA TRP A 125 5.87 3.94 12.23
C TRP A 125 4.68 4.83 12.59
N ILE A 126 3.57 4.74 11.86
CA ILE A 126 2.42 5.63 12.08
C ILE A 126 1.74 5.36 13.42
N VAL A 127 1.57 4.10 13.83
CA VAL A 127 1.01 3.74 15.13
C VAL A 127 1.87 4.31 16.27
N ARG A 128 3.20 4.23 16.14
CA ARG A 128 4.11 4.78 17.12
C ARG A 128 4.08 6.31 17.16
N SER A 129 4.17 6.95 16.01
CA SER A 129 4.28 8.41 15.92
C SER A 129 2.98 9.14 16.23
N ARG A 130 1.83 8.57 15.84
CA ARG A 130 0.51 9.23 16.02
C ARG A 130 -0.24 8.80 17.26
N LEU A 131 -0.16 7.53 17.62
CA LEU A 131 -0.91 6.97 18.74
C LEU A 131 -0.04 6.75 19.99
N GLY A 132 1.29 6.95 19.90
CA GLY A 132 2.23 6.69 21.00
C GLY A 132 2.27 5.22 21.43
N ARG A 133 1.81 4.30 20.57
CA ARG A 133 1.64 2.86 20.83
C ARG A 133 2.64 2.05 20.02
N LYS A 134 2.86 0.82 20.40
CA LYS A 134 3.64 -0.13 19.62
C LYS A 134 2.71 -1.17 19.03
N LEU A 135 2.63 -1.23 17.70
CA LEU A 135 1.75 -2.13 16.97
C LEU A 135 1.94 -3.60 17.40
N ASP A 136 3.19 -4.05 17.48
CA ASP A 136 3.51 -5.44 17.78
C ASP A 136 3.14 -5.86 19.22
N ASP A 137 3.17 -4.92 20.19
CA ASP A 137 2.83 -5.21 21.59
C ASP A 137 1.32 -5.45 21.77
N GLU A 138 0.50 -5.12 20.79
CA GLU A 138 -0.96 -5.22 20.85
C GLU A 138 -1.58 -5.70 19.54
N ILE A 139 -0.83 -6.49 18.77
CA ILE A 139 -1.21 -6.93 17.42
C ILE A 139 -2.55 -7.65 17.39
N ASP A 140 -2.93 -8.35 18.45
CA ASP A 140 -4.22 -9.03 18.60
C ASP A 140 -5.43 -8.07 18.69
N ARG A 141 -5.19 -6.77 18.83
CA ARG A 141 -6.24 -5.74 18.88
C ARG A 141 -6.45 -5.05 17.54
N TRP A 142 -5.71 -5.46 16.51
CA TRP A 142 -5.74 -4.87 15.19
C TRP A 142 -6.30 -5.85 14.17
N VAL A 143 -7.14 -5.33 13.28
CA VAL A 143 -7.63 -6.05 12.11
C VAL A 143 -6.97 -5.44 10.88
N TYR A 144 -6.38 -6.29 10.05
CA TYR A 144 -5.86 -5.88 8.75
C TYR A 144 -6.78 -6.36 7.64
N ILE A 145 -7.08 -5.49 6.67
CA ILE A 145 -7.89 -5.82 5.49
C ILE A 145 -7.05 -5.50 4.25
N GLY A 146 -6.95 -6.47 3.33
CA GLY A 146 -6.19 -6.33 2.09
C GLY A 146 -6.87 -7.02 0.90
N ASP A 147 -6.33 -6.80 -0.31
CA ASP A 147 -6.97 -7.26 -1.55
C ASP A 147 -6.02 -7.83 -2.62
N SER A 148 -4.70 -7.81 -2.38
CA SER A 148 -3.73 -8.13 -3.42
C SER A 148 -2.41 -8.69 -2.89
N THR A 149 -1.49 -9.04 -3.80
CA THR A 149 -0.22 -9.69 -3.45
C THR A 149 0.71 -8.83 -2.60
N ASN A 150 0.64 -7.51 -2.71
CA ASN A 150 1.44 -6.59 -1.89
C ASN A 150 0.97 -6.51 -0.43
N ASP A 151 -0.13 -7.20 -0.06
CA ASP A 151 -0.64 -7.32 1.30
C ASP A 151 -0.13 -8.60 2.01
N ALA A 152 0.58 -9.47 1.30
CA ALA A 152 1.01 -10.76 1.84
C ALA A 152 1.82 -10.63 3.15
N THR A 153 2.75 -9.68 3.26
CA THR A 153 3.51 -9.41 4.49
C THR A 153 2.57 -9.06 5.65
N MET A 154 1.55 -8.26 5.38
CA MET A 154 0.54 -7.86 6.38
C MET A 154 -0.30 -9.06 6.81
N PHE A 155 -0.75 -9.90 5.86
CA PHE A 155 -1.50 -11.12 6.18
C PHE A 155 -0.71 -12.06 7.07
N GLY A 156 0.60 -12.21 6.82
CA GLY A 156 1.47 -13.05 7.64
C GLY A 156 1.73 -12.48 9.04
N HIS A 157 1.63 -11.16 9.20
CA HIS A 157 1.93 -10.49 10.47
C HIS A 157 0.71 -10.33 11.37
N PHE A 158 -0.47 -10.03 10.80
CA PHE A 158 -1.69 -9.76 11.57
C PHE A 158 -2.48 -11.05 11.83
N PRO A 159 -2.67 -11.47 13.11
CA PRO A 159 -3.48 -12.65 13.44
C PRO A 159 -4.95 -12.47 13.03
N HIS A 160 -5.45 -11.24 12.97
CA HIS A 160 -6.78 -10.91 12.46
C HIS A 160 -6.68 -10.25 11.10
N SER A 161 -6.24 -11.02 10.10
CA SER A 161 -6.13 -10.57 8.71
C SER A 161 -7.30 -11.06 7.87
N VAL A 162 -7.85 -10.17 7.05
CA VAL A 162 -8.99 -10.43 6.17
C VAL A 162 -8.64 -10.05 4.74
N GLY A 163 -8.83 -10.94 3.78
CA GLY A 163 -8.87 -10.62 2.37
C GLY A 163 -10.29 -10.26 1.95
N VAL A 164 -10.50 -9.19 1.17
CA VAL A 164 -11.78 -9.01 0.49
C VAL A 164 -11.88 -9.96 -0.71
N ALA A 165 -13.09 -10.34 -1.16
CA ALA A 165 -13.30 -11.48 -2.07
C ALA A 165 -12.42 -11.46 -3.34
N ASN A 166 -12.09 -10.29 -3.88
CA ASN A 166 -11.20 -10.21 -5.06
C ASN A 166 -9.76 -10.68 -4.80
N ILE A 167 -9.36 -10.96 -3.53
CA ILE A 167 -8.06 -11.59 -3.19
C ILE A 167 -7.91 -12.97 -3.84
N GLU A 168 -9.00 -13.67 -4.13
CA GLU A 168 -8.99 -14.98 -4.74
C GLU A 168 -8.25 -15.03 -6.08
N ARG A 169 -8.27 -13.92 -6.82
CA ARG A 169 -7.53 -13.77 -8.09
C ARG A 169 -6.01 -13.93 -7.92
N PHE A 170 -5.51 -13.64 -6.73
CA PHE A 170 -4.10 -13.64 -6.40
C PHE A 170 -3.70 -14.81 -5.50
N TRP A 171 -4.65 -15.71 -5.15
CA TRP A 171 -4.48 -16.73 -4.12
C TRP A 171 -3.21 -17.56 -4.30
N GLN A 172 -2.92 -18.01 -5.52
CA GLN A 172 -1.74 -18.83 -5.82
C GLN A 172 -0.40 -18.06 -5.74
N ALA A 173 -0.46 -16.73 -5.85
CA ALA A 173 0.72 -15.87 -5.83
C ALA A 173 1.01 -15.27 -4.44
N LEU A 174 0.12 -15.52 -3.45
CA LEU A 174 0.29 -15.02 -2.09
C LEU A 174 1.33 -15.85 -1.33
N ALA A 175 2.37 -15.19 -0.82
CA ALA A 175 3.32 -15.81 0.10
C ALA A 175 2.71 -16.12 1.48
N HIS A 176 1.76 -15.29 1.92
CA HIS A 176 0.96 -15.49 3.14
C HIS A 176 -0.49 -15.19 2.82
N HIS A 177 -1.38 -16.11 3.19
CA HIS A 177 -2.82 -15.95 2.99
C HIS A 177 -3.45 -15.20 4.17
N PRO A 178 -4.54 -14.42 3.92
CA PRO A 178 -5.34 -13.87 5.01
C PRO A 178 -6.00 -15.01 5.81
N ARG A 179 -6.21 -14.77 7.10
CA ARG A 179 -6.88 -15.75 7.98
C ARG A 179 -8.36 -15.92 7.65
N TYR A 180 -9.00 -14.85 7.17
CA TYR A 180 -10.40 -14.82 6.78
C TYR A 180 -10.54 -14.19 5.38
N VAL A 181 -11.63 -14.53 4.69
CA VAL A 181 -12.00 -13.91 3.41
C VAL A 181 -13.44 -13.41 3.54
N ALA A 182 -13.67 -12.13 3.24
CA ALA A 182 -15.00 -11.53 3.18
C ALA A 182 -15.74 -12.01 1.92
N GLN A 183 -17.07 -11.96 1.95
CA GLN A 183 -17.88 -12.34 0.79
C GLN A 183 -17.93 -11.24 -0.27
N GLY A 184 -17.87 -9.98 0.16
CA GLY A 184 -17.88 -8.81 -0.70
C GLY A 184 -16.51 -8.50 -1.29
N GLU A 185 -16.49 -7.98 -2.53
CA GLU A 185 -15.29 -7.46 -3.17
C GLU A 185 -15.05 -6.00 -2.78
N ARG A 186 -13.78 -5.57 -2.76
CA ARG A 186 -13.38 -4.15 -2.63
C ARG A 186 -14.05 -3.46 -1.43
N GLY A 187 -14.65 -2.27 -1.65
CA GLY A 187 -15.32 -1.50 -0.60
C GLY A 187 -16.49 -2.23 0.05
N THR A 188 -17.22 -3.09 -0.67
CA THR A 188 -18.30 -3.89 -0.09
C THR A 188 -17.76 -4.89 0.93
N GLY A 189 -16.66 -5.58 0.62
CA GLY A 189 -16.00 -6.48 1.56
C GLY A 189 -15.40 -5.73 2.75
N PHE A 190 -14.85 -4.54 2.53
CA PHE A 190 -14.38 -3.68 3.63
C PHE A 190 -15.53 -3.31 4.59
N THR A 191 -16.69 -2.91 4.05
CA THR A 191 -17.86 -2.56 4.86
C THR A 191 -18.35 -3.76 5.68
N GLU A 192 -18.40 -4.96 5.08
CA GLU A 192 -18.77 -6.20 5.77
C GLU A 192 -17.89 -6.43 7.01
N VAL A 193 -16.57 -6.30 6.87
CA VAL A 193 -15.62 -6.47 7.98
C VAL A 193 -15.79 -5.36 9.03
N ALA A 194 -15.96 -4.12 8.61
CA ALA A 194 -16.15 -2.98 9.50
C ALA A 194 -17.43 -3.16 10.35
N ASP A 195 -18.52 -3.57 9.73
CA ASP A 195 -19.81 -3.82 10.41
C ASP A 195 -19.70 -4.98 11.41
N ALA A 196 -19.00 -6.05 11.05
CA ALA A 196 -18.74 -7.18 11.96
C ALA A 196 -17.96 -6.74 13.21
N VAL A 197 -16.89 -5.94 13.03
CA VAL A 197 -16.08 -5.42 14.14
C VAL A 197 -16.88 -4.46 15.03
N LEU A 198 -17.65 -3.55 14.44
CA LEU A 198 -18.47 -2.59 15.18
C LEU A 198 -19.58 -3.28 15.96
N SER A 199 -20.25 -4.28 15.36
CA SER A 199 -21.30 -5.07 16.02
C SER A 199 -20.76 -5.87 17.19
N ALA A 200 -19.59 -6.50 17.04
CA ALA A 200 -18.94 -7.24 18.13
C ALA A 200 -18.56 -6.31 19.30
N ARG A 201 -18.06 -5.10 19.01
CA ARG A 201 -17.76 -4.09 20.04
C ARG A 201 -19.00 -3.59 20.77
N ALA A 202 -20.12 -3.45 20.08
CA ALA A 202 -21.38 -3.04 20.69
C ALA A 202 -21.93 -4.12 21.64
N ALA A 203 -21.81 -5.40 21.26
CA ALA A 203 -22.25 -6.53 22.07
C ALA A 203 -21.38 -6.81 23.32
N ALA A 204 -20.13 -6.32 23.32
CA ALA A 204 -19.18 -6.48 24.43
C ALA A 204 -19.25 -5.36 25.50
N ARG A 205 -20.13 -4.39 25.32
CA ARG A 205 -20.42 -3.29 26.28
C ARG A 205 -21.64 -3.56 27.10
#